data_d2c6a4f4d8e4056e14521bd14dbb9f40
#
_entry.id   d2c6a4f4d8e4056e14521bd14dbb9f40
#
_cell.length_a   1.000
_cell.length_b   1.000
_cell.length_c   1.000
_cell.angle_alpha   90.00
_cell.angle_beta   90.00
_cell.angle_gamma   90.00
#
_symmetry.space_group_name_H-M   'P 1'
#
loop_
_entity.id
_entity.type
_entity.pdbx_description
1 polymer ?
#
loop_
_entity_poly.entity_id
_entity_poly.type
_entity_poly.pdbx_seq_one_letter_code
_entity_poly.pdbx_strand_id
1 'polypeptide(L)'
;MHANAAGHCIDATKLDELHRYANAELASIDFNSNMYDVDFERLAADKDIIQLVFDVAQHEDVWGTGCPEPKIHIKDLNFNHNDIQIMGKNKDTVKITKFGVSYMKFHAKDLIEELGQHTEIKMNIVGKMNLNEYFGNVTPQIFIDSYDIMDGNLAF
;
A
#
# COMPACT_ATOMS: atom_id res chain seq x y z
N MET A 1 16.72 5.11 20.45
CA MET A 1 17.15 3.94 19.63
C MET A 1 16.12 3.82 18.52
N HIS A 2 16.52 3.89 17.26
CA HIS A 2 15.57 3.75 16.16
C HIS A 2 15.20 2.27 16.01
N ALA A 3 13.90 1.96 15.92
CA ALA A 3 13.39 0.59 15.82
C ALA A 3 13.94 -0.19 14.60
N ASN A 4 14.40 0.54 13.57
CA ASN A 4 14.87 -0.03 12.29
C ASN A 4 16.40 0.04 12.11
N ALA A 5 17.15 0.33 13.16
CA ALA A 5 18.61 0.40 13.10
C ALA A 5 19.22 -0.23 14.36
N ALA A 6 20.09 -1.20 14.15
CA ALA A 6 20.90 -1.83 15.19
C ALA A 6 22.37 -1.79 14.80
N GLY A 7 23.22 -1.44 15.74
CA GLY A 7 24.67 -1.45 15.57
C GLY A 7 25.32 -2.30 16.64
N HIS A 8 26.27 -3.15 16.23
CA HIS A 8 27.05 -3.99 17.12
C HIS A 8 28.54 -3.82 16.84
N CYS A 9 29.36 -3.87 17.90
CA CYS A 9 30.80 -4.02 17.77
C CYS A 9 31.15 -5.49 17.98
N ILE A 10 31.84 -6.06 17.00
CA ILE A 10 32.31 -7.47 17.04
C ILE A 10 33.78 -7.52 16.63
N ASP A 11 34.51 -8.47 17.17
CA ASP A 11 35.87 -8.75 16.72
C ASP A 11 35.85 -9.22 15.26
N ALA A 12 36.72 -8.62 14.41
CA ALA A 12 36.77 -8.93 12.99
C ALA A 12 37.02 -10.42 12.70
N THR A 13 37.70 -11.14 13.60
CA THR A 13 37.94 -12.58 13.47
C THR A 13 36.67 -13.43 13.63
N LYS A 14 35.58 -12.86 14.20
CA LYS A 14 34.28 -13.52 14.41
C LYS A 14 33.23 -13.16 13.36
N LEU A 15 33.60 -12.39 12.36
CA LEU A 15 32.64 -11.92 11.36
C LEU A 15 32.01 -13.07 10.56
N ASP A 16 32.81 -14.06 10.17
CA ASP A 16 32.33 -15.24 9.44
C ASP A 16 31.42 -16.14 10.31
N GLU A 17 31.69 -16.21 11.61
CA GLU A 17 30.84 -16.92 12.54
C GLU A 17 29.49 -16.22 12.70
N LEU A 18 29.48 -14.89 12.83
CA LEU A 18 28.27 -14.08 12.88
C LEU A 18 27.45 -14.24 11.60
N HIS A 19 28.05 -14.17 10.42
CA HIS A 19 27.37 -14.36 9.15
C HIS A 19 26.70 -15.75 9.05
N ARG A 20 27.44 -16.80 9.44
CA ARG A 20 26.87 -18.16 9.42
C ARG A 20 25.69 -18.30 10.37
N TYR A 21 25.83 -17.77 11.58
CA TYR A 21 24.75 -17.80 12.58
C TYR A 21 23.53 -17.01 12.09
N ALA A 22 23.72 -15.76 11.66
CA ALA A 22 22.63 -14.93 11.16
C ALA A 22 21.91 -15.58 9.98
N ASN A 23 22.64 -16.12 9.00
CA ASN A 23 22.03 -16.79 7.86
C ASN A 23 21.28 -18.07 8.26
N ALA A 24 21.74 -18.81 9.26
CA ALA A 24 21.05 -20.00 9.75
C ALA A 24 19.72 -19.62 10.46
N GLU A 25 19.74 -18.60 11.30
CA GLU A 25 18.54 -18.09 11.99
C GLU A 25 17.53 -17.51 11.02
N LEU A 26 17.99 -16.77 9.99
CA LEU A 26 17.15 -16.12 9.01
C LEU A 26 16.66 -17.05 7.88
N ALA A 27 17.23 -18.25 7.74
CA ALA A 27 16.91 -19.19 6.66
C ALA A 27 15.43 -19.65 6.65
N SER A 28 14.76 -19.59 7.79
CA SER A 28 13.34 -19.95 7.92
C SER A 28 12.39 -18.76 7.71
N ILE A 29 12.92 -17.55 7.53
CA ILE A 29 12.12 -16.34 7.37
C ILE A 29 11.92 -16.10 5.88
N ASP A 30 10.67 -16.10 5.45
CA ASP A 30 10.32 -15.69 4.09
C ASP A 30 10.32 -14.15 4.00
N PHE A 31 11.43 -13.58 3.52
CA PHE A 31 11.57 -12.14 3.30
C PHE A 31 10.78 -11.63 2.08
N ASN A 32 10.23 -12.53 1.25
CA ASN A 32 9.42 -12.17 0.09
C ASN A 32 7.93 -12.09 0.43
N SER A 33 7.51 -12.58 1.58
CA SER A 33 6.14 -12.38 2.04
C SER A 33 5.97 -10.92 2.51
N ASN A 34 5.31 -10.11 1.70
CA ASN A 34 4.87 -8.78 2.09
C ASN A 34 3.75 -8.92 3.12
N MET A 35 4.11 -9.11 4.39
CA MET A 35 3.16 -9.07 5.49
C MET A 35 2.96 -7.62 5.92
N TYR A 36 1.71 -7.15 5.85
CA TYR A 36 1.31 -5.85 6.36
C TYR A 36 0.37 -6.04 7.54
N ASP A 37 0.70 -5.42 8.66
CA ASP A 37 -0.29 -5.21 9.71
C ASP A 37 -1.26 -4.15 9.21
N VAL A 38 -2.54 -4.48 9.18
CA VAL A 38 -3.61 -3.58 8.76
C VAL A 38 -4.63 -3.42 9.88
N ASP A 39 -5.11 -2.21 10.07
CA ASP A 39 -6.08 -1.89 11.13
C ASP A 39 -7.52 -2.10 10.65
N PHE A 40 -7.73 -1.97 9.35
CA PHE A 40 -9.05 -2.10 8.73
C PHE A 40 -8.99 -2.99 7.49
N GLU A 41 -10.06 -3.77 7.27
CA GLU A 41 -10.28 -4.53 6.05
C GLU A 41 -11.69 -4.25 5.52
N ARG A 42 -11.80 -3.96 4.20
CA ARG A 42 -13.07 -3.69 3.52
C ARG A 42 -13.06 -4.27 2.11
N LEU A 43 -14.24 -4.63 1.62
CA LEU A 43 -14.43 -4.83 0.18
C LEU A 43 -14.53 -3.46 -0.50
N ALA A 44 -14.00 -3.33 -1.71
CA ALA A 44 -14.01 -2.04 -2.43
C ALA A 44 -15.43 -1.47 -2.67
N ALA A 45 -16.43 -2.34 -2.73
CA ALA A 45 -17.85 -1.96 -2.91
C ALA A 45 -18.60 -1.66 -1.60
N ASP A 46 -17.96 -1.75 -0.43
CA ASP A 46 -18.58 -1.48 0.85
C ASP A 46 -18.99 0.01 0.95
N LYS A 47 -20.23 0.26 1.34
CA LYS A 47 -20.79 1.60 1.35
C LYS A 47 -20.24 2.50 2.47
N ASP A 48 -19.63 1.90 3.49
CA ASP A 48 -19.07 2.61 4.65
C ASP A 48 -17.62 3.06 4.45
N ILE A 49 -16.95 2.67 3.34
CA ILE A 49 -15.55 3.06 3.07
C ILE A 49 -15.38 4.57 3.08
N ILE A 50 -16.28 5.31 2.42
CA ILE A 50 -16.20 6.77 2.34
C ILE A 50 -16.21 7.35 3.75
N GLN A 51 -17.17 6.92 4.59
CA GLN A 51 -17.27 7.41 5.96
C GLN A 51 -16.06 7.00 6.79
N LEU A 52 -15.58 5.77 6.66
CA LEU A 52 -14.39 5.29 7.35
C LEU A 52 -13.15 6.13 7.00
N VAL A 53 -12.96 6.46 5.71
CA VAL A 53 -11.84 7.31 5.29
C VAL A 53 -11.94 8.70 5.92
N PHE A 54 -13.13 9.30 5.96
CA PHE A 54 -13.35 10.59 6.62
C PHE A 54 -13.07 10.51 8.12
N ASP A 55 -13.60 9.48 8.81
CA ASP A 55 -13.47 9.34 10.26
C ASP A 55 -12.01 9.14 10.69
N VAL A 56 -11.21 8.45 9.89
CA VAL A 56 -9.80 8.23 10.20
C VAL A 56 -8.95 9.43 9.78
N ALA A 57 -9.10 9.91 8.55
CA ALA A 57 -8.22 10.93 7.99
C ALA A 57 -8.39 12.32 8.65
N GLN A 58 -9.54 12.62 9.25
CA GLN A 58 -9.73 13.87 10.02
C GLN A 58 -8.82 13.96 11.26
N HIS A 59 -8.22 12.85 11.70
CA HIS A 59 -7.34 12.77 12.86
C HIS A 59 -5.85 12.69 12.47
N GLU A 60 -5.47 13.21 11.31
CA GLU A 60 -4.08 13.18 10.81
C GLU A 60 -3.06 13.82 11.78
N ASP A 61 -3.50 14.73 12.64
CA ASP A 61 -2.69 15.40 13.66
C ASP A 61 -2.30 14.48 14.83
N VAL A 62 -2.94 13.34 14.99
CA VAL A 62 -2.67 12.35 16.05
C VAL A 62 -1.52 11.41 15.68
N TRP A 63 -1.33 11.17 14.38
CA TRP A 63 -0.38 10.16 13.90
C TRP A 63 1.07 10.62 13.99
N GLY A 64 1.95 9.75 14.45
CA GLY A 64 3.38 10.06 14.61
C GLY A 64 4.15 9.00 15.38
N THR A 65 5.22 9.44 16.04
CA THR A 65 6.05 8.53 16.84
C THR A 65 5.25 7.93 17.98
N GLY A 66 5.10 6.60 17.98
CA GLY A 66 4.34 5.86 19.00
C GLY A 66 2.84 5.72 18.70
N CYS A 67 2.34 6.40 17.64
CA CYS A 67 0.98 6.26 17.14
C CYS A 67 1.01 6.23 15.61
N PRO A 68 1.34 5.08 14.98
CA PRO A 68 1.46 5.00 13.52
C PRO A 68 0.11 5.24 12.85
N GLU A 69 0.16 5.84 11.67
CA GLU A 69 -0.99 6.06 10.82
C GLU A 69 -1.66 4.71 10.47
N PRO A 70 -2.99 4.57 10.66
CA PRO A 70 -3.69 3.34 10.39
C PRO A 70 -3.67 2.97 8.91
N LYS A 71 -3.57 1.67 8.64
CA LYS A 71 -3.61 1.11 7.29
C LYS A 71 -4.93 0.39 7.03
N ILE A 72 -5.38 0.50 5.80
CA ILE A 72 -6.55 -0.21 5.30
C ILE A 72 -6.16 -1.19 4.20
N HIS A 73 -6.72 -2.40 4.26
CA HIS A 73 -6.70 -3.38 3.20
C HIS A 73 -8.03 -3.32 2.45
N ILE A 74 -8.00 -2.94 1.18
CA ILE A 74 -9.15 -2.96 0.28
C ILE A 74 -9.05 -4.19 -0.60
N LYS A 75 -10.09 -5.01 -0.56
CA LYS A 75 -10.20 -6.23 -1.37
C LYS A 75 -11.16 -6.04 -2.53
N ASP A 76 -10.90 -6.79 -3.59
CA ASP A 76 -11.79 -6.89 -4.74
C ASP A 76 -12.09 -5.55 -5.42
N LEU A 77 -11.09 -4.68 -5.56
CA LEU A 77 -11.21 -3.45 -6.33
C LEU A 77 -11.23 -3.81 -7.83
N ASN A 78 -12.43 -3.79 -8.41
CA ASN A 78 -12.64 -4.07 -9.82
C ASN A 78 -12.78 -2.76 -10.60
N PHE A 79 -11.96 -2.57 -11.64
CA PHE A 79 -11.95 -1.36 -12.44
C PHE A 79 -11.42 -1.64 -13.87
N ASN A 80 -11.55 -0.65 -14.75
CA ASN A 80 -11.03 -0.71 -16.11
C ASN A 80 -10.26 0.58 -16.45
N HIS A 81 -9.75 0.68 -17.67
CA HIS A 81 -8.93 1.83 -18.09
C HIS A 81 -9.64 3.19 -17.99
N ASN A 82 -10.99 3.23 -18.07
CA ASN A 82 -11.73 4.49 -17.92
C ASN A 82 -11.73 5.02 -16.48
N ASP A 83 -11.47 4.15 -15.52
CA ASP A 83 -11.38 4.51 -14.11
C ASP A 83 -9.96 5.02 -13.73
N ILE A 84 -8.98 4.91 -14.66
CA ILE A 84 -7.55 5.21 -14.43
C ILE A 84 -7.19 6.57 -15.02
N GLN A 85 -6.47 7.36 -14.26
CA GLN A 85 -5.83 8.59 -14.69
C GLN A 85 -4.33 8.54 -14.36
N ILE A 86 -3.49 8.71 -15.38
CA ILE A 86 -2.03 8.84 -15.21
C ILE A 86 -1.70 10.32 -15.11
N MET A 87 -1.03 10.70 -14.02
CA MET A 87 -0.78 12.09 -13.65
C MET A 87 0.71 12.33 -13.35
N GLY A 88 1.02 13.59 -13.04
CA GLY A 88 2.37 14.04 -12.71
C GLY A 88 3.19 14.44 -13.93
N LYS A 89 4.22 15.25 -13.69
CA LYS A 89 5.12 15.76 -14.75
C LYS A 89 5.84 14.61 -15.48
N ASN A 90 6.15 13.55 -14.77
CA ASN A 90 6.85 12.37 -15.30
C ASN A 90 5.89 11.27 -15.75
N LYS A 91 4.56 11.47 -15.60
CA LYS A 91 3.54 10.45 -15.86
C LYS A 91 3.80 9.16 -15.09
N ASP A 92 4.14 9.30 -13.82
CA ASP A 92 4.49 8.20 -12.92
C ASP A 92 3.57 8.11 -11.69
N THR A 93 2.45 8.81 -11.72
CA THR A 93 1.41 8.73 -10.68
C THR A 93 0.14 8.15 -11.27
N VAL A 94 -0.36 7.09 -10.65
CA VAL A 94 -1.65 6.47 -10.99
C VAL A 94 -2.71 6.94 -10.01
N LYS A 95 -3.85 7.36 -10.54
CA LYS A 95 -5.08 7.59 -9.80
C LYS A 95 -6.17 6.69 -10.37
N ILE A 96 -6.74 5.85 -9.53
CA ILE A 96 -7.92 5.03 -9.84
C ILE A 96 -9.09 5.65 -9.08
N THR A 97 -10.21 5.92 -9.76
CA THR A 97 -11.40 6.47 -9.11
C THR A 97 -12.53 5.44 -9.21
N LYS A 98 -12.97 4.91 -8.08
CA LYS A 98 -14.02 3.91 -8.02
C LYS A 98 -14.84 4.04 -6.74
N PHE A 99 -16.14 3.82 -6.83
CA PHE A 99 -17.09 3.86 -5.69
C PHE A 99 -16.97 5.13 -4.82
N GLY A 100 -16.61 6.28 -5.43
CA GLY A 100 -16.50 7.55 -4.73
C GLY A 100 -15.16 7.76 -3.97
N VAL A 101 -14.22 6.83 -4.06
CA VAL A 101 -12.89 6.92 -3.48
C VAL A 101 -11.83 7.02 -4.57
N SER A 102 -10.79 7.81 -4.33
CA SER A 102 -9.61 7.90 -5.19
C SER A 102 -8.46 7.09 -4.58
N TYR A 103 -7.95 6.14 -5.32
CA TYR A 103 -6.80 5.32 -4.95
C TYR A 103 -5.58 5.84 -5.71
N MET A 104 -4.54 6.27 -4.99
CA MET A 104 -3.39 6.94 -5.60
C MET A 104 -2.09 6.21 -5.30
N LYS A 105 -1.27 6.01 -6.32
CA LYS A 105 0.09 5.50 -6.17
C LYS A 105 1.08 6.41 -6.88
N PHE A 106 2.04 6.91 -6.12
CA PHE A 106 3.17 7.69 -6.63
C PHE A 106 4.30 6.76 -7.07
N HIS A 107 5.14 7.24 -8.00
CA HIS A 107 6.28 6.49 -8.55
C HIS A 107 5.89 5.10 -9.07
N ALA A 108 4.76 5.04 -9.77
CA ALA A 108 4.04 3.82 -10.12
C ALA A 108 4.32 3.35 -11.56
N LYS A 109 5.55 3.44 -12.05
CA LYS A 109 5.90 3.03 -13.43
C LYS A 109 5.60 1.56 -13.67
N ASP A 110 6.00 0.70 -12.71
CA ASP A 110 5.77 -0.73 -12.81
C ASP A 110 4.27 -1.05 -12.83
N LEU A 111 3.48 -0.40 -11.97
CA LEU A 111 2.03 -0.55 -11.96
C LEU A 111 1.40 -0.10 -13.28
N ILE A 112 1.88 1.00 -13.89
CA ILE A 112 1.36 1.49 -15.19
C ILE A 112 1.61 0.46 -16.29
N GLU A 113 2.77 -0.16 -16.33
CA GLU A 113 3.12 -1.19 -17.30
C GLU A 113 2.25 -2.44 -17.10
N GLU A 114 2.04 -2.87 -15.86
CA GLU A 114 1.22 -4.00 -15.49
C GLU A 114 -0.25 -3.77 -15.83
N LEU A 115 -0.82 -2.62 -15.46
CA LEU A 115 -2.20 -2.23 -15.80
C LEU A 115 -2.44 -2.18 -17.31
N GLY A 116 -1.42 -1.85 -18.11
CA GLY A 116 -1.50 -1.83 -19.57
C GLY A 116 -1.72 -3.20 -20.21
N GLN A 117 -1.51 -4.29 -19.48
CA GLN A 117 -1.65 -5.67 -19.99
C GLN A 117 -3.07 -6.25 -19.82
N HIS A 118 -3.92 -5.60 -19.01
CA HIS A 118 -5.25 -6.08 -18.64
C HIS A 118 -6.35 -5.12 -19.09
N THR A 119 -7.46 -5.63 -19.58
CA THR A 119 -8.66 -4.83 -19.95
C THR A 119 -9.59 -4.59 -18.77
N GLU A 120 -9.79 -5.61 -17.97
CA GLU A 120 -10.48 -5.55 -16.68
C GLU A 120 -9.50 -5.99 -15.60
N ILE A 121 -9.43 -5.20 -14.55
CA ILE A 121 -8.43 -5.36 -13.51
C ILE A 121 -9.15 -5.60 -12.20
N LYS A 122 -8.73 -6.64 -11.50
CA LYS A 122 -9.12 -6.93 -10.13
C LYS A 122 -7.88 -6.82 -9.25
N MET A 123 -7.93 -5.94 -8.25
CA MET A 123 -6.77 -5.64 -7.42
C MET A 123 -7.14 -5.60 -5.94
N ASN A 124 -6.24 -6.11 -5.10
CA ASN A 124 -6.24 -5.83 -3.68
C ASN A 124 -5.19 -4.75 -3.39
N ILE A 125 -5.46 -3.89 -2.45
CA ILE A 125 -4.52 -2.83 -2.06
C ILE A 125 -4.39 -2.74 -0.55
N VAL A 126 -3.20 -2.38 -0.09
CA VAL A 126 -2.96 -1.90 1.27
C VAL A 126 -2.48 -0.46 1.16
N GLY A 127 -3.06 0.41 1.99
CA GLY A 127 -2.72 1.81 1.92
C GLY A 127 -3.17 2.61 3.13
N LYS A 128 -3.00 3.92 3.04
CA LYS A 128 -3.30 4.90 4.07
C LYS A 128 -4.45 5.77 3.65
N MET A 129 -5.34 6.04 4.58
CA MET A 129 -6.52 6.87 4.37
C MET A 129 -6.16 8.34 4.46
N ASN A 130 -6.65 9.14 3.52
CA ASN A 130 -6.37 10.57 3.46
C ASN A 130 -7.55 11.34 2.87
N LEU A 131 -7.55 12.65 3.01
CA LEU A 131 -8.51 13.55 2.39
C LEU A 131 -7.82 14.46 1.39
N ASN A 132 -8.38 14.56 0.20
CA ASN A 132 -7.93 15.54 -0.78
C ASN A 132 -8.87 16.75 -0.73
N GLU A 133 -8.32 17.91 -0.39
CA GLU A 133 -9.02 19.17 -0.41
C GLU A 133 -8.60 19.98 -1.65
N TYR A 134 -9.58 20.28 -2.49
CA TYR A 134 -9.36 21.08 -3.69
C TYR A 134 -10.53 22.03 -3.94
N PHE A 135 -10.26 23.33 -3.95
CA PHE A 135 -11.28 24.40 -4.06
C PHE A 135 -12.47 24.24 -3.10
N GLY A 136 -12.22 23.85 -1.86
CA GLY A 136 -13.24 23.66 -0.83
C GLY A 136 -14.04 22.35 -0.97
N ASN A 137 -13.74 21.53 -1.96
CA ASN A 137 -14.30 20.18 -2.06
C ASN A 137 -13.34 19.19 -1.40
N VAL A 138 -13.85 18.44 -0.43
CA VAL A 138 -13.09 17.39 0.25
C VAL A 138 -13.53 16.03 -0.28
N THR A 139 -12.57 15.25 -0.76
CA THR A 139 -12.83 13.92 -1.31
C THR A 139 -11.96 12.85 -0.64
N PRO A 140 -12.53 11.67 -0.35
CA PRO A 140 -11.77 10.58 0.26
C PRO A 140 -10.76 10.01 -0.73
N GLN A 141 -9.55 9.76 -0.24
CA GLN A 141 -8.52 9.10 -1.01
C GLN A 141 -7.74 8.11 -0.17
N ILE A 142 -7.13 7.13 -0.84
CA ILE A 142 -6.25 6.13 -0.24
C ILE A 142 -4.93 6.15 -0.99
N PHE A 143 -3.84 6.40 -0.29
CA PHE A 143 -2.50 6.28 -0.83
C PHE A 143 -2.06 4.82 -0.77
N ILE A 144 -1.78 4.23 -1.93
CA ILE A 144 -1.42 2.82 -2.07
C ILE A 144 0.03 2.61 -1.65
N ASP A 145 0.24 1.89 -0.56
CA ASP A 145 1.56 1.40 -0.14
C ASP A 145 1.96 0.16 -0.95
N SER A 146 1.06 -0.83 -1.00
CA SER A 146 1.25 -2.09 -1.71
C SER A 146 -0.03 -2.51 -2.43
N TYR A 147 0.12 -3.35 -3.45
CA TYR A 147 -0.99 -3.89 -4.23
C TYR A 147 -0.68 -5.30 -4.72
N ASP A 148 -1.75 -6.02 -5.07
CA ASP A 148 -1.70 -7.33 -5.71
C ASP A 148 -2.77 -7.36 -6.81
N ILE A 149 -2.35 -7.56 -8.06
CA ILE A 149 -3.27 -7.69 -9.21
C ILE A 149 -3.63 -9.16 -9.34
N MET A 150 -4.91 -9.45 -9.23
CA MET A 150 -5.43 -10.78 -9.42
C MET A 150 -5.61 -11.05 -10.91
N ASP A 151 -4.84 -11.97 -11.47
CA ASP A 151 -5.05 -12.44 -12.83
C ASP A 151 -6.44 -13.07 -12.95
N GLY A 152 -7.28 -12.50 -13.81
CA GLY A 152 -8.65 -12.97 -14.07
C GLY A 152 -8.74 -14.35 -14.74
N ASN A 153 -7.68 -15.14 -14.74
CA ASN A 153 -7.55 -16.44 -15.41
C ASN A 153 -7.54 -17.66 -14.47
N LEU A 154 -8.10 -17.53 -13.25
CA LEU A 154 -8.44 -18.73 -12.48
C LEU A 154 -9.95 -18.99 -12.58
N ALA A 155 -10.43 -19.32 -13.78
CA ALA A 155 -11.66 -20.09 -13.94
C ALA A 155 -11.31 -21.55 -13.59
N PHE A 156 -11.83 -22.03 -12.47
CA PHE A 156 -11.93 -23.46 -12.18
C PHE A 156 -13.13 -24.04 -12.88
#